data_8a6ae5e0fc62c1883fbde5d7e70d61e7
#
_entry.id   8a6ae5e0fc62c1883fbde5d7e70d61e7
#
_cell.length_a   1.000
_cell.length_b   1.000
_cell.length_c   1.000
_cell.angle_alpha   90.00
_cell.angle_beta   90.00
_cell.angle_gamma   90.00
#
_symmetry.space_group_name_H-M   'P 1'
#
loop_
_entity.id
_entity.type
_entity.pdbx_description
1 polymer ?
#
loop_
_entity_poly.entity_id
_entity_poly.type
_entity_poly.pdbx_seq_one_letter_code
_entity_poly.pdbx_strand_id
1 'polypeptide(L)'
;MQTCLDPENASTLAAYLEPDETQTNSTYENLNIHSSFERITWGTLDMKLEKKAVPVIKDMNETTCSIYLTYVLSDTPEDETTDYYNVTDFYRMRYAQSRVMLLDFDRNTQELYDGKHTELTSKGIDLGVVAKDVQYQSNKSSDIVAFVQEGELWSYNRSANKTTQIFSFRGGDLDERENLQE
;
A
#
# COMPACT_ATOMS: atom_id res chain seq x y z
N MET A 1 -6.49 10.40 6.74
CA MET A 1 -6.58 8.94 6.61
C MET A 1 -7.98 8.44 7.00
N GLN A 2 -8.38 8.37 8.26
CA GLN A 2 -9.72 7.85 8.63
C GLN A 2 -10.87 8.51 7.87
N THR A 3 -10.84 9.82 7.70
CA THR A 3 -11.82 10.57 6.91
C THR A 3 -11.89 10.16 5.44
N CYS A 4 -10.79 9.66 4.85
CA CYS A 4 -10.79 9.13 3.48
C CYS A 4 -11.57 7.81 3.37
N LEU A 5 -11.71 7.07 4.47
CA LEU A 5 -12.43 5.79 4.56
C LEU A 5 -13.87 5.94 5.06
N ASP A 6 -14.30 7.18 5.30
CA ASP A 6 -15.64 7.50 5.82
C ASP A 6 -16.41 8.31 4.77
N PRO A 7 -17.28 7.67 3.96
CA PRO A 7 -18.00 8.35 2.88
C PRO A 7 -18.85 9.55 3.35
N GLU A 8 -19.35 9.52 4.58
CA GLU A 8 -20.22 10.60 5.12
C GLU A 8 -19.41 11.87 5.40
N ASN A 9 -18.16 11.74 5.86
CA ASN A 9 -17.31 12.85 6.24
C ASN A 9 -16.22 13.19 5.19
N ALA A 10 -16.04 12.36 4.19
CA ALA A 10 -14.99 12.53 3.17
C ALA A 10 -15.06 13.88 2.47
N SER A 11 -16.26 14.42 2.24
CA SER A 11 -16.46 15.72 1.57
C SER A 11 -15.72 16.89 2.26
N THR A 12 -15.44 16.79 3.54
CA THR A 12 -14.68 17.79 4.29
C THR A 12 -13.22 17.93 3.84
N LEU A 13 -12.69 16.89 3.18
CA LEU A 13 -11.31 16.88 2.68
C LEU A 13 -11.13 17.74 1.42
N ALA A 14 -12.20 17.98 0.66
CA ALA A 14 -12.11 18.76 -0.58
C ALA A 14 -11.50 20.17 -0.36
N ALA A 15 -11.72 20.75 0.82
CA ALA A 15 -11.18 22.08 1.17
C ALA A 15 -9.64 22.09 1.40
N TYR A 16 -9.00 20.93 1.48
CA TYR A 16 -7.56 20.77 1.71
C TYR A 16 -6.81 20.32 0.46
N LEU A 17 -7.52 19.94 -0.60
CA LEU A 17 -6.95 19.44 -1.83
C LEU A 17 -6.87 20.56 -2.88
N GLU A 18 -5.90 20.44 -3.77
CA GLU A 18 -5.66 21.36 -4.89
C GLU A 18 -5.69 20.57 -6.21
N PRO A 19 -6.85 19.97 -6.59
CA PRO A 19 -6.92 19.05 -7.72
C PRO A 19 -6.50 19.74 -9.01
N ASP A 20 -5.67 19.07 -9.81
CA ASP A 20 -5.21 19.49 -11.10
C ASP A 20 -5.74 18.51 -12.17
N GLU A 21 -6.69 18.97 -12.99
CA GLU A 21 -7.33 18.17 -14.06
C GLU A 21 -6.34 17.76 -15.16
N THR A 22 -5.17 18.38 -15.23
CA THR A 22 -4.13 18.03 -16.19
C THR A 22 -3.30 16.82 -15.75
N GLN A 23 -3.38 16.43 -14.48
CA GLN A 23 -2.71 15.22 -13.98
C GLN A 23 -3.45 13.96 -14.44
N THR A 24 -2.80 13.21 -15.33
CA THR A 24 -3.32 11.96 -15.91
C THR A 24 -3.07 10.73 -15.04
N ASN A 25 -2.75 10.89 -13.73
CA ASN A 25 -2.48 9.76 -12.88
C ASN A 25 -3.72 8.85 -12.77
N SER A 26 -3.67 7.68 -13.41
CA SER A 26 -4.80 6.76 -13.53
C SER A 26 -4.79 5.65 -12.49
N THR A 27 -3.80 5.61 -11.58
CA THR A 27 -3.63 4.55 -10.59
C THR A 27 -3.76 5.08 -9.16
N TYR A 28 -3.98 4.18 -8.21
CA TYR A 28 -3.94 4.48 -6.77
C TYR A 28 -2.53 4.35 -6.19
N GLU A 29 -1.52 3.95 -6.99
CA GLU A 29 -0.15 3.71 -6.54
C GLU A 29 0.49 4.96 -5.91
N ASN A 30 0.39 6.09 -6.60
CA ASN A 30 0.97 7.35 -6.14
C ASN A 30 -0.05 8.48 -6.30
N LEU A 31 -0.51 9.01 -5.19
CA LEU A 31 -1.42 10.15 -5.12
C LEU A 31 -0.75 11.29 -4.37
N ASN A 32 -1.16 12.52 -4.69
CA ASN A 32 -0.66 13.72 -4.02
C ASN A 32 -1.78 14.75 -3.82
N ILE A 33 -1.44 15.92 -3.28
CA ILE A 33 -2.38 17.00 -2.98
C ILE A 33 -3.17 17.48 -4.22
N HIS A 34 -2.63 17.26 -5.43
CA HIS A 34 -3.25 17.63 -6.70
C HIS A 34 -4.09 16.50 -7.32
N SER A 35 -4.13 15.34 -6.71
CA SER A 35 -4.96 14.22 -7.16
C SER A 35 -6.44 14.51 -6.95
N SER A 36 -7.30 13.88 -7.77
CA SER A 36 -8.74 14.07 -7.66
C SER A 36 -9.27 13.60 -6.30
N PHE A 37 -10.30 14.29 -5.81
CA PHE A 37 -10.99 13.93 -4.57
C PHE A 37 -11.44 12.47 -4.54
N GLU A 38 -12.03 11.98 -5.63
CA GLU A 38 -12.50 10.62 -5.77
C GLU A 38 -11.38 9.59 -5.51
N ARG A 39 -10.18 9.81 -6.06
CA ARG A 39 -9.03 8.91 -5.81
C ARG A 39 -8.50 8.98 -4.40
N ILE A 40 -8.42 10.18 -3.82
CA ILE A 40 -7.98 10.36 -2.43
C ILE A 40 -8.91 9.61 -1.46
N THR A 41 -10.20 9.52 -1.79
CA THR A 41 -11.23 8.84 -0.99
C THR A 41 -11.53 7.41 -1.46
N TRP A 42 -10.65 6.81 -2.27
CA TRP A 42 -10.72 5.44 -2.77
C TRP A 42 -11.87 5.15 -3.76
N GLY A 43 -12.61 6.17 -4.20
CA GLY A 43 -13.65 6.03 -5.22
C GLY A 43 -14.75 5.06 -4.80
N THR A 44 -14.93 4.00 -5.58
CA THR A 44 -15.92 2.94 -5.34
C THR A 44 -15.38 1.72 -4.59
N LEU A 45 -14.10 1.72 -4.19
CA LEU A 45 -13.46 0.63 -3.46
C LEU A 45 -13.93 0.62 -1.99
N ASP A 46 -14.27 -0.57 -1.48
CA ASP A 46 -14.68 -0.76 -0.07
C ASP A 46 -13.47 -1.03 0.83
N MET A 47 -12.56 -0.06 0.88
CA MET A 47 -11.32 -0.18 1.64
C MET A 47 -11.56 -0.22 3.14
N LYS A 48 -11.06 -1.27 3.80
CA LYS A 48 -11.14 -1.47 5.24
C LYS A 48 -9.78 -1.31 5.90
N LEU A 49 -9.76 -0.71 7.08
CA LEU A 49 -8.54 -0.52 7.86
C LEU A 49 -8.24 -1.77 8.70
N GLU A 50 -7.21 -2.51 8.31
CA GLU A 50 -6.76 -3.72 9.00
C GLU A 50 -5.81 -3.41 10.15
N LYS A 51 -4.84 -2.54 9.90
CA LYS A 51 -3.87 -2.15 10.92
C LYS A 51 -3.91 -0.64 11.15
N LYS A 52 -4.09 -0.22 12.40
CA LYS A 52 -4.11 1.21 12.77
C LYS A 52 -2.79 1.88 12.40
N ALA A 53 -2.92 3.05 11.79
CA ALA A 53 -1.78 3.90 11.51
C ALA A 53 -1.13 4.44 12.79
N VAL A 54 0.18 4.35 12.84
CA VAL A 54 0.99 5.00 13.87
C VAL A 54 1.69 6.20 13.23
N PRO A 55 1.41 7.44 13.66
CA PRO A 55 2.07 8.61 13.11
C PRO A 55 3.53 8.67 13.55
N VAL A 56 4.41 8.92 12.59
CA VAL A 56 5.83 9.18 12.83
C VAL A 56 6.13 10.63 12.45
N ILE A 57 6.53 11.43 13.43
CA ILE A 57 6.95 12.82 13.19
C ILE A 57 8.29 12.79 12.45
N LYS A 58 8.32 13.37 11.26
CA LYS A 58 9.52 13.50 10.44
C LYS A 58 10.29 14.78 10.76
N ASP A 59 9.54 15.86 10.87
CA ASP A 59 10.06 17.19 11.14
C ASP A 59 9.00 18.05 11.82
N MET A 60 9.41 18.90 12.74
CA MET A 60 8.52 19.81 13.45
C MET A 60 9.27 21.09 13.85
N ASN A 61 8.65 22.22 13.61
CA ASN A 61 9.09 23.53 14.12
C ASN A 61 7.90 24.28 14.73
N GLU A 62 8.06 25.55 15.07
CA GLU A 62 7.02 26.35 15.76
C GLU A 62 5.69 26.43 15.02
N THR A 63 5.69 26.35 13.70
CA THR A 63 4.49 26.54 12.87
C THR A 63 4.18 25.39 11.93
N THR A 64 5.16 24.54 11.60
CA THR A 64 4.99 23.45 10.64
C THR A 64 5.32 22.10 11.25
N CYS A 65 4.62 21.07 10.78
CA CYS A 65 4.87 19.68 11.14
C CYS A 65 4.76 18.80 9.90
N SER A 66 5.69 17.86 9.75
CA SER A 66 5.64 16.81 8.74
C SER A 66 5.55 15.45 9.41
N ILE A 67 4.61 14.62 8.97
CA ILE A 67 4.37 13.28 9.53
C ILE A 67 4.26 12.25 8.44
N TYR A 68 4.66 11.02 8.76
CA TYR A 68 4.30 9.82 8.01
C TYR A 68 3.27 9.01 8.77
N LEU A 69 2.33 8.42 8.02
CA LEU A 69 1.43 7.38 8.49
C LEU A 69 1.63 6.15 7.63
N THR A 70 1.93 4.99 8.25
CA THR A 70 1.93 3.70 7.56
C THR A 70 0.84 2.84 8.15
N TYR A 71 0.02 2.24 7.29
CA TYR A 71 -1.12 1.41 7.67
C TYR A 71 -1.43 0.38 6.58
N VAL A 72 -2.23 -0.62 6.92
CA VAL A 72 -2.67 -1.65 5.99
C VAL A 72 -4.17 -1.49 5.76
N LEU A 73 -4.55 -1.53 4.49
CA LEU A 73 -5.95 -1.62 4.05
C LEU A 73 -6.20 -2.97 3.41
N SER A 74 -7.44 -3.40 3.40
CA SER A 74 -7.94 -4.52 2.59
C SER A 74 -9.08 -4.06 1.71
N ASP A 75 -9.21 -4.73 0.57
CA ASP A 75 -10.38 -4.69 -0.31
C ASP A 75 -10.81 -6.13 -0.61
N THR A 76 -12.11 -6.38 -0.61
CA THR A 76 -12.67 -7.71 -0.90
C THR A 76 -13.73 -7.54 -1.98
N PRO A 77 -13.38 -7.68 -3.26
CA PRO A 77 -14.33 -7.72 -4.37
C PRO A 77 -15.35 -8.84 -4.17
N GLU A 78 -16.59 -8.67 -4.70
CA GLU A 78 -17.73 -9.56 -4.40
C GLU A 78 -17.48 -11.06 -4.66
N ASP A 79 -16.60 -11.42 -5.60
CA ASP A 79 -16.33 -12.81 -6.02
C ASP A 79 -14.84 -13.19 -5.92
N GLU A 80 -14.02 -12.41 -5.22
CA GLU A 80 -12.56 -12.58 -5.21
C GLU A 80 -11.99 -12.73 -3.79
N THR A 81 -10.72 -13.11 -3.74
CA THR A 81 -9.96 -13.13 -2.49
C THR A 81 -9.69 -11.73 -1.99
N THR A 82 -9.56 -11.59 -0.67
CA THR A 82 -9.20 -10.30 -0.05
C THR A 82 -7.76 -9.93 -0.40
N ASP A 83 -7.59 -8.75 -0.97
CA ASP A 83 -6.30 -8.15 -1.26
C ASP A 83 -5.91 -7.17 -0.16
N TYR A 84 -4.63 -7.12 0.15
CA TYR A 84 -4.08 -6.26 1.18
C TYR A 84 -3.13 -5.24 0.59
N TYR A 85 -3.18 -4.01 1.11
CA TYR A 85 -2.39 -2.90 0.60
C TYR A 85 -1.64 -2.21 1.74
N ASN A 86 -0.33 -2.09 1.59
CA ASN A 86 0.48 -1.24 2.45
C ASN A 86 0.41 0.20 1.94
N VAL A 87 -0.07 1.10 2.78
CA VAL A 87 -0.26 2.51 2.44
C VAL A 87 0.66 3.37 3.30
N THR A 88 1.41 4.24 2.67
CA THR A 88 2.21 5.26 3.34
C THR A 88 1.76 6.63 2.90
N ASP A 89 1.22 7.39 3.84
CA ASP A 89 0.83 8.77 3.66
C ASP A 89 1.91 9.70 4.24
N PHE A 90 2.28 10.72 3.50
CA PHE A 90 3.04 11.86 3.97
C PHE A 90 2.13 13.09 4.07
N TYR A 91 2.23 13.80 5.17
CA TYR A 91 1.52 15.07 5.39
C TYR A 91 2.48 16.13 5.83
N ARG A 92 2.46 17.28 5.17
CA ARG A 92 3.09 18.51 5.65
C ARG A 92 2.01 19.52 5.98
N MET A 93 2.01 19.98 7.23
CA MET A 93 0.96 20.84 7.76
C MET A 93 1.56 22.11 8.36
N ARG A 94 0.79 23.18 8.35
CA ARG A 94 1.09 24.43 9.04
C ARG A 94 -0.07 24.85 9.92
N TYR A 95 0.25 25.23 11.15
CA TYR A 95 -0.70 25.88 12.04
C TYR A 95 -0.63 27.40 11.83
N ALA A 96 -1.75 28.02 11.46
CA ALA A 96 -1.86 29.46 11.23
C ALA A 96 -3.25 29.94 11.66
N GLN A 97 -3.27 31.01 12.45
CA GLN A 97 -4.53 31.71 12.80
C GLN A 97 -5.67 30.78 13.29
N SER A 98 -5.36 29.86 14.17
CA SER A 98 -6.31 28.93 14.80
C SER A 98 -6.76 27.77 13.90
N ARG A 99 -6.16 27.56 12.74
CA ARG A 99 -6.47 26.42 11.88
C ARG A 99 -5.21 25.70 11.40
N VAL A 100 -5.35 24.43 11.10
CA VAL A 100 -4.33 23.62 10.40
C VAL A 100 -4.57 23.75 8.91
N MET A 101 -3.50 24.04 8.17
CA MET A 101 -3.48 24.07 6.70
C MET A 101 -2.63 22.88 6.23
N LEU A 102 -3.14 22.13 5.27
CA LEU A 102 -2.37 21.12 4.54
C LEU A 102 -1.51 21.87 3.51
N LEU A 103 -0.21 21.68 3.55
CA LEU A 103 0.75 22.29 2.62
C LEU A 103 1.18 21.29 1.55
N ASP A 104 1.21 20.02 1.92
CA ASP A 104 1.64 18.95 1.04
C ASP A 104 1.06 17.63 1.52
N PHE A 105 0.75 16.74 0.59
CA PHE A 105 0.25 15.40 0.82
C PHE A 105 0.74 14.49 -0.30
N ASP A 106 1.35 13.37 0.09
CA ASP A 106 1.68 12.29 -0.80
C ASP A 106 1.16 10.98 -0.21
N ARG A 107 0.65 10.09 -1.07
CA ARG A 107 0.27 8.72 -0.74
C ARG A 107 0.97 7.78 -1.68
N ASN A 108 1.61 6.76 -1.12
CA ASN A 108 2.07 5.60 -1.87
C ASN A 108 1.30 4.37 -1.39
N THR A 109 0.73 3.63 -2.33
CA THR A 109 -0.03 2.40 -2.09
C THR A 109 0.64 1.26 -2.83
N GLN A 110 0.90 0.17 -2.12
CA GLN A 110 1.52 -1.04 -2.67
C GLN A 110 0.69 -2.24 -2.24
N GLU A 111 0.29 -3.06 -3.20
CA GLU A 111 -0.36 -4.33 -2.93
C GLU A 111 0.61 -5.28 -2.23
N LEU A 112 0.14 -5.95 -1.17
CA LEU A 112 0.91 -6.93 -0.43
C LEU A 112 0.85 -8.28 -1.15
N TYR A 113 1.99 -8.75 -1.62
CA TYR A 113 2.08 -10.07 -2.18
C TYR A 113 1.82 -11.14 -1.11
N ASP A 114 0.85 -12.02 -1.35
CA ASP A 114 0.42 -13.07 -0.41
C ASP A 114 0.83 -14.49 -0.87
N GLY A 115 1.38 -14.61 -2.07
CA GLY A 115 1.82 -15.89 -2.65
C GLY A 115 0.70 -16.73 -3.26
N LYS A 116 -0.57 -16.31 -3.19
CA LYS A 116 -1.72 -17.12 -3.66
C LYS A 116 -1.93 -17.02 -5.17
N HIS A 117 -1.66 -15.86 -5.75
CA HIS A 117 -1.88 -15.60 -7.18
C HIS A 117 -0.67 -15.91 -8.08
N THR A 118 0.30 -16.70 -7.56
CA THR A 118 1.49 -17.05 -8.32
C THR A 118 1.20 -18.12 -9.36
N GLU A 119 1.43 -17.82 -10.63
CA GLU A 119 1.28 -18.73 -11.74
C GLU A 119 2.61 -18.98 -12.48
N LEU A 120 2.85 -20.25 -12.88
CA LEU A 120 3.95 -20.59 -13.76
C LEU A 120 3.48 -20.52 -15.20
N THR A 121 4.02 -19.55 -15.94
CA THR A 121 3.73 -19.38 -17.37
C THR A 121 4.90 -19.88 -18.23
N SER A 122 4.70 -19.94 -19.55
CA SER A 122 5.78 -20.25 -20.51
C SER A 122 6.87 -19.17 -20.58
N LYS A 123 6.62 -17.98 -20.06
CA LYS A 123 7.54 -16.82 -20.06
C LYS A 123 8.25 -16.63 -18.73
N GLY A 124 7.74 -17.21 -17.63
CA GLY A 124 8.28 -17.03 -16.29
C GLY A 124 7.23 -17.28 -15.22
N ILE A 125 7.55 -16.85 -14.01
CA ILE A 125 6.65 -16.88 -12.87
C ILE A 125 5.90 -15.55 -12.86
N ASP A 126 4.56 -15.63 -12.95
CA ASP A 126 3.68 -14.49 -12.75
C ASP A 126 3.34 -14.43 -11.25
N LEU A 127 3.61 -13.29 -10.62
CA LEU A 127 3.35 -13.10 -9.19
C LEU A 127 1.94 -12.58 -8.90
N GLY A 128 1.20 -12.18 -9.94
CA GLY A 128 -0.13 -11.57 -9.79
C GLY A 128 -0.13 -10.13 -9.26
N VAL A 129 1.03 -9.56 -8.96
CA VAL A 129 1.16 -8.17 -8.45
C VAL A 129 2.01 -7.33 -9.39
N VAL A 130 1.75 -6.03 -9.43
CA VAL A 130 2.51 -5.09 -10.24
C VAL A 130 3.75 -4.63 -9.48
N ALA A 131 4.94 -5.09 -9.92
CA ALA A 131 6.22 -4.61 -9.40
C ALA A 131 7.14 -4.21 -10.55
N LYS A 132 7.89 -3.10 -10.38
CA LYS A 132 8.78 -2.59 -11.42
C LYS A 132 10.04 -3.43 -11.60
N ASP A 133 10.66 -3.84 -10.48
CA ASP A 133 11.92 -4.56 -10.45
C ASP A 133 11.90 -5.63 -9.37
N VAL A 134 11.71 -6.87 -9.75
CA VAL A 134 11.80 -8.01 -8.82
C VAL A 134 13.21 -8.58 -8.85
N GLN A 135 13.94 -8.47 -7.74
CA GLN A 135 15.24 -9.12 -7.59
C GLN A 135 15.04 -10.60 -7.31
N TYR A 136 15.63 -11.47 -8.09
CA TYR A 136 15.52 -12.91 -7.93
C TYR A 136 16.84 -13.65 -8.16
N GLN A 137 16.93 -14.83 -7.57
CA GLN A 137 18.01 -15.81 -7.78
C GLN A 137 17.40 -17.20 -7.95
N SER A 138 17.98 -18.00 -8.83
CA SER A 138 17.56 -19.39 -9.00
C SER A 138 18.72 -20.35 -8.73
N ASN A 139 18.39 -21.57 -8.30
CA ASN A 139 19.35 -22.66 -8.24
C ASN A 139 19.75 -23.11 -9.66
N LYS A 140 20.75 -24.03 -9.77
CA LYS A 140 21.28 -24.48 -11.06
C LYS A 140 20.25 -25.16 -11.95
N SER A 141 19.28 -25.84 -11.38
CA SER A 141 18.21 -26.55 -12.08
C SER A 141 16.99 -25.66 -12.36
N SER A 142 16.95 -24.44 -11.82
CA SER A 142 15.84 -23.50 -11.95
C SER A 142 14.50 -24.02 -11.41
N ASP A 143 14.54 -24.97 -10.49
CA ASP A 143 13.36 -25.52 -9.81
C ASP A 143 13.02 -24.75 -8.53
N ILE A 144 13.98 -24.01 -7.97
CA ILE A 144 13.75 -23.13 -6.83
C ILE A 144 14.18 -21.72 -7.24
N VAL A 145 13.29 -20.78 -7.08
CA VAL A 145 13.54 -19.35 -7.32
C VAL A 145 13.29 -18.61 -6.02
N ALA A 146 14.31 -17.92 -5.52
CA ALA A 146 14.17 -16.97 -4.43
C ALA A 146 14.02 -15.55 -5.00
N PHE A 147 13.09 -14.79 -4.47
CA PHE A 147 12.85 -13.41 -4.92
C PHE A 147 12.47 -12.51 -3.75
N VAL A 148 12.69 -11.20 -3.93
CA VAL A 148 12.33 -10.19 -2.94
C VAL A 148 11.14 -9.41 -3.45
N GLN A 149 10.07 -9.39 -2.64
CA GLN A 149 8.89 -8.58 -2.90
C GLN A 149 8.59 -7.75 -1.64
N GLU A 150 8.54 -6.42 -1.81
CA GLU A 150 8.21 -5.45 -0.77
C GLU A 150 9.01 -5.60 0.56
N GLY A 151 10.30 -5.93 0.46
CA GLY A 151 11.18 -6.15 1.62
C GLY A 151 10.99 -7.51 2.28
N GLU A 152 10.36 -8.45 1.62
CA GLU A 152 10.17 -9.83 2.06
C GLU A 152 10.88 -10.79 1.13
N LEU A 153 11.51 -11.83 1.70
CA LEU A 153 12.16 -12.88 0.93
C LEU A 153 11.20 -14.06 0.76
N TRP A 154 10.93 -14.38 -0.47
CA TRP A 154 10.07 -15.49 -0.87
C TRP A 154 10.84 -16.55 -1.62
N SER A 155 10.36 -17.78 -1.58
CA SER A 155 10.84 -18.89 -2.39
C SER A 155 9.68 -19.54 -3.14
N TYR A 156 9.85 -19.71 -4.44
CA TYR A 156 8.94 -20.49 -5.28
C TYR A 156 9.59 -21.81 -5.64
N ASN A 157 8.90 -22.90 -5.32
CA ASN A 157 9.28 -24.26 -5.74
C ASN A 157 8.42 -24.68 -6.94
N ARG A 158 9.08 -24.74 -8.11
CA ARG A 158 8.42 -25.08 -9.39
C ARG A 158 7.81 -26.49 -9.39
N SER A 159 8.49 -27.47 -8.80
CA SER A 159 8.03 -28.86 -8.80
C SER A 159 6.81 -29.06 -7.93
N ALA A 160 6.71 -28.29 -6.84
CA ALA A 160 5.56 -28.34 -5.92
C ALA A 160 4.49 -27.32 -6.28
N ASN A 161 4.75 -26.39 -7.22
CA ASN A 161 3.93 -25.22 -7.53
C ASN A 161 3.53 -24.48 -6.24
N LYS A 162 4.53 -24.18 -5.41
CA LYS A 162 4.30 -23.61 -4.07
C LYS A 162 5.23 -22.44 -3.80
N THR A 163 4.62 -21.34 -3.36
CA THR A 163 5.33 -20.18 -2.81
C THR A 163 5.40 -20.29 -1.28
N THR A 164 6.53 -19.88 -0.71
CA THR A 164 6.77 -19.89 0.74
C THR A 164 7.52 -18.63 1.12
N GLN A 165 7.04 -17.91 2.11
CA GLN A 165 7.76 -16.79 2.70
C GLN A 165 8.92 -17.34 3.54
N ILE A 166 10.15 -16.87 3.25
CA ILE A 166 11.36 -17.28 3.96
C ILE A 166 11.68 -16.31 5.08
N PHE A 167 11.52 -15.01 4.81
CA PHE A 167 11.88 -13.97 5.76
C PHE A 167 11.09 -12.69 5.50
N SER A 168 10.68 -11.99 6.56
CA SER A 168 10.03 -10.69 6.51
C SER A 168 10.85 -9.65 7.27
N PHE A 169 11.14 -8.52 6.63
CA PHE A 169 11.73 -7.33 7.27
C PHE A 169 10.68 -6.46 7.98
N ARG A 170 9.40 -6.77 7.82
CA ARG A 170 8.31 -5.97 8.37
C ARG A 170 8.03 -6.31 9.82
N GLY A 171 8.98 -6.47 10.69
CA GLY A 171 8.90 -6.67 12.13
C GLY A 171 7.46 -6.70 12.69
N GLY A 172 6.76 -7.79 12.51
CA GLY A 172 5.44 -8.08 13.06
C GLY A 172 5.46 -9.52 13.52
N ASP A 173 4.74 -9.85 14.56
CA ASP A 173 4.58 -11.21 15.01
C ASP A 173 4.11 -12.08 13.84
N LEU A 174 4.84 -13.16 13.54
CA LEU A 174 4.46 -14.16 12.55
C LEU A 174 3.04 -14.71 12.81
N ASP A 175 2.63 -14.72 14.09
CA ASP A 175 1.31 -15.12 14.55
C ASP A 175 0.15 -14.26 13.99
N GLU A 176 0.38 -12.95 13.73
CA GLU A 176 -0.64 -12.10 13.13
C GLU A 176 -0.87 -12.40 11.64
N ARG A 177 0.12 -12.97 10.94
CA ARG A 177 0.01 -13.32 9.52
C ARG A 177 -0.54 -14.71 9.27
N GLU A 178 -0.30 -15.66 10.15
CA GLU A 178 -0.97 -16.97 10.08
C GLU A 178 -2.49 -16.80 10.20
N ASN A 179 -2.95 -15.81 11.00
CA ASN A 179 -4.36 -15.47 11.12
C ASN A 179 -4.94 -14.71 9.91
N LEU A 180 -4.11 -14.18 9.01
CA LEU A 180 -4.54 -13.57 7.75
C LEU A 180 -4.55 -14.57 6.57
N GLN A 181 -4.07 -15.80 6.79
CA GLN A 181 -4.01 -16.86 5.78
C GLN A 181 -5.01 -18.02 6.01
N GLU A 182 -5.84 -17.96 7.05
CA GLU A 182 -7.01 -18.83 7.27
C GLU A 182 -8.31 -18.13 6.83
#